data_f62b3af80613131889398395754afb6a
#
_entry.id   f62b3af80613131889398395754afb6a
#
_cell.length_a   1.000
_cell.length_b   1.000
_cell.length_c   1.000
_cell.angle_alpha   90.00
_cell.angle_beta   90.00
_cell.angle_gamma   90.00
#
_symmetry.space_group_name_H-M   'P 1'
#
loop_
_entity.id
_entity.type
_entity.pdbx_description
1 polymer ?
#
loop_
_entity_poly.entity_id
_entity_poly.type
_entity_poly.pdbx_seq_one_letter_code
_entity_poly.pdbx_strand_id
1 'polypeptide(L)'
;MRVENSSVIIWHDGEPMLWRAGAVSAEVITADTVYPESAIVGLPSDAVRTTSLEVTPQERKHLAKSLPFMMEEQVAEDVDDLHFVSEPLTDEHFLVAFTRRDNLSKWIEQLNQA
;
A
#
# COMPACT_ATOMS: atom_id res chain seq x y z
N MET A 1 14.34 -7.07 -6.44
CA MET A 1 13.81 -7.92 -5.35
C MET A 1 13.15 -9.15 -5.94
N ARG A 2 13.43 -10.29 -5.37
CA ARG A 2 12.78 -11.53 -5.80
C ARG A 2 11.60 -11.81 -4.89
N VAL A 3 10.41 -11.75 -5.44
CA VAL A 3 9.18 -11.94 -4.67
C VAL A 3 9.07 -13.38 -4.13
N GLU A 4 9.49 -14.37 -4.92
CA GLU A 4 9.39 -15.78 -4.55
C GLU A 4 10.26 -16.18 -3.35
N ASN A 5 11.28 -15.36 -3.01
CA ASN A 5 12.14 -15.60 -1.86
C ASN A 5 11.83 -14.69 -0.68
N SER A 6 10.74 -13.94 -0.78
CA SER A 6 10.35 -12.99 0.26
C SER A 6 9.22 -13.54 1.11
N SER A 7 9.24 -13.20 2.40
CA SER A 7 8.07 -13.40 3.25
C SER A 7 6.99 -12.40 2.85
N VAL A 8 5.74 -12.79 2.96
CA VAL A 8 4.60 -11.98 2.50
C VAL A 8 3.54 -11.94 3.60
N ILE A 9 3.01 -10.75 3.84
CA ILE A 9 1.85 -10.57 4.72
C ILE A 9 0.68 -10.17 3.85
N ILE A 10 -0.43 -10.90 3.93
CA ILE A 10 -1.67 -10.60 3.22
C ILE A 10 -2.85 -10.73 4.16
N TRP A 11 -3.94 -10.03 3.85
CA TRP A 11 -5.18 -10.13 4.63
C TRP A 11 -6.10 -11.17 4.02
N HIS A 12 -6.65 -12.02 4.88
CA HIS A 12 -7.64 -13.01 4.52
C HIS A 12 -8.80 -12.92 5.52
N ASP A 13 -10.00 -12.68 5.01
CA ASP A 13 -11.20 -12.49 5.86
C ASP A 13 -10.99 -11.45 6.96
N GLY A 14 -10.31 -10.36 6.63
CA GLY A 14 -10.08 -9.25 7.54
C GLY A 14 -8.94 -9.44 8.52
N GLU A 15 -8.21 -10.55 8.43
CA GLU A 15 -7.10 -10.84 9.34
C GLU A 15 -5.76 -10.97 8.60
N PRO A 16 -4.68 -10.39 9.15
CA PRO A 16 -3.38 -10.51 8.51
C PRO A 16 -2.80 -11.92 8.69
N MET A 17 -2.24 -12.44 7.60
CA MET A 17 -1.62 -13.74 7.55
C MET A 17 -0.18 -13.59 7.09
N LEU A 18 0.73 -14.34 7.70
CA LEU A 18 2.14 -14.33 7.34
C LEU A 18 2.51 -15.61 6.59
N TRP A 19 3.05 -15.43 5.40
CA TRP A 19 3.62 -16.52 4.62
C TRP A 19 5.14 -16.34 4.63
N ARG A 20 5.83 -17.19 5.39
CA ARG A 20 7.29 -17.10 5.48
C ARG A 20 7.93 -17.59 4.20
N ALA A 21 9.07 -17.01 3.84
CA ALA A 21 9.83 -17.43 2.68
C ALA A 21 10.11 -18.94 2.76
N GLY A 22 9.76 -19.66 1.69
CA GLY A 22 9.96 -21.11 1.61
C GLY A 22 8.93 -21.96 2.33
N ALA A 23 7.96 -21.37 3.03
CA ALA A 23 6.92 -22.12 3.73
C ALA A 23 5.86 -22.64 2.77
N VAL A 24 5.21 -23.74 3.14
CA VAL A 24 4.14 -24.35 2.33
C VAL A 24 2.76 -23.82 2.70
N SER A 25 2.63 -23.10 3.80
CA SER A 25 1.34 -22.53 4.23
C SER A 25 1.55 -21.23 4.98
N ALA A 26 0.50 -20.43 5.02
CA ALA A 26 0.49 -19.18 5.79
C ALA A 26 0.10 -19.47 7.24
N GLU A 27 0.48 -18.57 8.14
CA GLU A 27 0.13 -18.64 9.56
C GLU A 27 -0.61 -17.38 9.97
N VAL A 28 -1.52 -17.52 10.93
CA VAL A 28 -2.23 -16.37 11.50
C VAL A 28 -1.24 -15.57 12.35
N ILE A 29 -1.24 -14.26 12.17
CA ILE A 29 -0.40 -13.36 12.97
C ILE A 29 -1.05 -13.19 14.36
N THR A 30 -0.26 -13.46 15.40
CA THR A 30 -0.68 -13.34 16.79
C THR A 30 0.31 -12.49 17.57
N ALA A 31 0.03 -12.25 18.84
CA ALA A 31 0.94 -11.51 19.72
C ALA A 31 2.30 -12.21 19.87
N ASP A 32 2.34 -13.53 19.65
CA ASP A 32 3.58 -14.31 19.79
C ASP A 32 4.34 -14.46 18.49
N THR A 33 3.82 -13.89 17.40
CA THR A 33 4.47 -14.00 16.10
C THR A 33 5.81 -13.27 16.09
N VAL A 34 6.86 -13.99 15.69
CA VAL A 34 8.16 -13.38 15.44
C VAL A 34 8.24 -13.05 13.96
N TYR A 35 8.25 -11.76 13.65
CA TYR A 35 8.28 -11.31 12.26
C TYR A 35 9.64 -11.58 11.62
N PRO A 36 9.65 -11.90 10.31
CA PRO A 36 10.92 -11.97 9.58
C PRO A 36 11.52 -10.56 9.50
N GLU A 37 12.82 -10.50 9.20
CA GLU A 37 13.55 -9.24 9.09
C GLU A 37 12.90 -8.28 8.08
N SER A 38 12.36 -8.83 7.00
CA SER A 38 11.63 -8.05 6.00
C SER A 38 10.51 -8.88 5.40
N ALA A 39 9.46 -8.20 4.95
CA ALA A 39 8.35 -8.85 4.28
C ALA A 39 7.69 -7.87 3.30
N ILE A 40 7.10 -8.43 2.25
CA ILE A 40 6.23 -7.66 1.35
C ILE A 40 4.83 -7.71 1.95
N VAL A 41 4.20 -6.54 2.08
CA VAL A 41 2.84 -6.45 2.62
C VAL A 41 1.88 -6.17 1.49
N GLY A 42 0.96 -7.11 1.24
CA GLY A 42 -0.10 -6.96 0.26
C GLY A 42 -1.38 -6.46 0.94
N LEU A 43 -1.76 -5.22 0.66
CA LEU A 43 -2.94 -4.62 1.25
C LEU A 43 -4.23 -5.16 0.61
N PRO A 44 -5.37 -5.13 1.33
CA PRO A 44 -6.65 -5.56 0.76
C PRO A 44 -6.99 -4.77 -0.51
N SER A 45 -7.13 -5.48 -1.63
CA SER A 45 -7.29 -4.84 -2.95
C SER A 45 -8.63 -4.11 -3.10
N ASP A 46 -9.66 -4.50 -2.36
CA ASP A 46 -10.96 -3.84 -2.40
C ASP A 46 -10.98 -2.49 -1.68
N ALA A 47 -9.96 -2.21 -0.88
CA ALA A 47 -9.85 -0.96 -0.12
C ALA A 47 -8.77 -0.02 -0.67
N VAL A 48 -8.03 -0.45 -1.69
CA VAL A 48 -7.00 0.36 -2.34
C VAL A 48 -7.42 0.64 -3.77
N ARG A 49 -7.45 1.93 -4.13
CA ARG A 49 -7.82 2.34 -5.49
C ARG A 49 -6.58 2.78 -6.25
N THR A 50 -6.59 2.58 -7.55
CA THR A 50 -5.48 2.96 -8.42
C THR A 50 -5.99 3.74 -9.62
N THR A 51 -5.17 4.67 -10.09
CA THR A 51 -5.44 5.41 -11.32
C THR A 51 -4.12 5.80 -11.96
N SER A 52 -4.14 6.14 -13.23
CA SER A 52 -2.97 6.72 -13.87
C SER A 52 -3.13 8.23 -13.95
N LEU A 53 -2.04 8.95 -13.78
CA LEU A 53 -2.02 10.39 -13.77
C LEU A 53 -0.99 10.89 -14.78
N GLU A 54 -1.41 11.80 -15.66
CA GLU A 54 -0.49 12.45 -16.58
C GLU A 54 0.21 13.58 -15.84
N VAL A 55 1.54 13.59 -15.91
CA VAL A 55 2.37 14.51 -15.15
C VAL A 55 3.36 15.19 -16.09
N THR A 56 3.39 16.53 -16.07
CA THR A 56 4.36 17.28 -16.84
C THR A 56 5.75 17.18 -16.19
N PRO A 57 6.84 17.43 -16.92
CA PRO A 57 8.17 17.40 -16.32
C PRO A 57 8.31 18.37 -15.15
N GLN A 58 7.60 19.48 -15.17
CA GLN A 58 7.65 20.48 -14.10
C GLN A 58 6.92 20.00 -12.86
N GLU A 59 5.75 19.37 -13.05
CA GLU A 59 4.99 18.76 -11.96
C GLU A 59 5.73 17.62 -11.30
N ARG A 60 6.48 16.86 -12.10
CA ARG A 60 7.26 15.71 -11.63
C ARG A 60 8.27 16.08 -10.55
N LYS A 61 8.85 17.27 -10.62
CA LYS A 61 9.84 17.73 -9.65
C LYS A 61 9.29 17.90 -8.25
N HIS A 62 7.99 18.17 -8.14
CA HIS A 62 7.32 18.44 -6.88
C HIS A 62 6.13 17.52 -6.64
N LEU A 63 6.14 16.35 -7.27
CA LEU A 63 4.99 15.46 -7.28
C LEU A 63 4.54 15.07 -5.87
N ALA A 64 5.47 14.79 -4.97
CA ALA A 64 5.13 14.39 -3.60
C ALA A 64 4.27 15.42 -2.88
N LYS A 65 4.53 16.71 -3.13
CA LYS A 65 3.77 17.80 -2.52
C LYS A 65 2.50 18.12 -3.29
N SER A 66 2.53 17.96 -4.62
CA SER A 66 1.44 18.36 -5.50
C SER A 66 0.39 17.28 -5.67
N LEU A 67 0.73 16.03 -5.40
CA LEU A 67 -0.13 14.90 -5.67
C LEU A 67 -1.52 15.00 -5.05
N PRO A 68 -1.69 15.37 -3.77
CA PRO A 68 -3.03 15.54 -3.21
C PRO A 68 -3.87 16.56 -3.98
N PHE A 69 -3.27 17.67 -4.38
CA PHE A 69 -3.98 18.71 -5.14
C PHE A 69 -4.39 18.22 -6.52
N MET A 70 -3.49 17.49 -7.18
CA MET A 70 -3.76 16.93 -8.51
C MET A 70 -4.86 15.88 -8.47
N MET A 71 -4.99 15.18 -7.36
CA MET A 71 -6.01 14.15 -7.19
C MET A 71 -7.34 14.68 -6.68
N GLU A 72 -7.41 15.93 -6.25
CA GLU A 72 -8.60 16.50 -5.61
C GLU A 72 -9.86 16.40 -6.49
N GLU A 73 -9.71 16.58 -7.80
CA GLU A 73 -10.82 16.49 -8.73
C GLU A 73 -11.22 15.05 -9.09
N GLN A 74 -10.36 14.10 -8.80
CA GLN A 74 -10.57 12.70 -9.19
C GLN A 74 -11.18 11.85 -8.07
N VAL A 75 -11.23 12.38 -6.85
CA VAL A 75 -11.75 11.64 -5.71
C VAL A 75 -12.94 12.38 -5.12
N ALA A 76 -13.85 11.61 -4.53
CA ALA A 76 -15.03 12.17 -3.88
C ALA A 76 -14.74 12.60 -2.44
N GLU A 77 -13.76 11.94 -1.84
CA GLU A 77 -13.38 12.22 -0.45
C GLU A 77 -12.45 13.43 -0.36
N ASP A 78 -12.32 13.98 0.84
CA ASP A 78 -11.32 15.00 1.13
C ASP A 78 -9.94 14.37 0.98
N VAL A 79 -9.06 15.01 0.22
CA VAL A 79 -7.70 14.49 -0.01
C VAL A 79 -6.89 14.39 1.28
N ASP A 80 -7.24 15.18 2.30
CA ASP A 80 -6.58 15.10 3.60
C ASP A 80 -6.89 13.79 4.34
N ASP A 81 -7.98 13.12 3.96
CA ASP A 81 -8.37 11.82 4.53
C ASP A 81 -7.75 10.63 3.78
N LEU A 82 -6.97 10.90 2.75
CA LEU A 82 -6.40 9.86 1.89
C LEU A 82 -4.88 9.85 1.99
N HIS A 83 -4.33 8.65 1.83
CA HIS A 83 -2.90 8.44 1.69
C HIS A 83 -2.62 8.06 0.23
N PHE A 84 -1.68 8.78 -0.40
CA PHE A 84 -1.33 8.57 -1.81
C PHE A 84 0.11 8.09 -1.93
N VAL A 85 0.32 7.15 -2.86
CA VAL A 85 1.67 6.77 -3.30
C VAL A 85 1.68 6.78 -4.82
N SER A 86 2.82 7.03 -5.41
CA SER A 86 2.96 7.08 -6.86
C SER A 86 4.19 6.34 -7.34
N GLU A 87 4.10 5.80 -8.55
CA GLU A 87 5.16 5.05 -9.19
C GLU A 87 5.20 5.45 -10.66
N PRO A 88 6.36 5.77 -11.24
CA PRO A 88 6.40 6.14 -12.64
C PRO A 88 6.11 4.94 -13.54
N LEU A 89 5.22 5.15 -14.53
CA LEU A 89 4.94 4.17 -15.58
C LEU A 89 5.72 4.51 -16.84
N THR A 90 5.70 5.79 -17.20
CA THR A 90 6.46 6.36 -18.32
C THR A 90 6.97 7.72 -17.89
N ASP A 91 7.64 8.44 -18.78
CA ASP A 91 8.14 9.79 -18.48
C ASP A 91 7.01 10.77 -18.16
N GLU A 92 5.80 10.53 -18.68
CA GLU A 92 4.67 11.44 -18.55
C GLU A 92 3.52 10.89 -17.74
N HIS A 93 3.57 9.62 -17.36
CA HIS A 93 2.47 8.96 -16.63
C HIS A 93 2.95 8.29 -15.37
N PHE A 94 2.17 8.47 -14.31
CA PHE A 94 2.42 7.83 -13.02
C PHE A 94 1.21 6.98 -12.65
N LEU A 95 1.48 5.82 -12.06
CA LEU A 95 0.45 5.05 -11.38
C LEU A 95 0.31 5.61 -9.98
N VAL A 96 -0.90 5.96 -9.60
CA VAL A 96 -1.20 6.46 -8.26
C VAL A 96 -2.08 5.45 -7.54
N ALA A 97 -1.67 5.03 -6.36
CA ALA A 97 -2.46 4.19 -5.49
C ALA A 97 -2.85 4.99 -4.26
N PHE A 98 -4.08 4.82 -3.80
CA PHE A 98 -4.55 5.58 -2.65
C PHE A 98 -5.60 4.79 -1.87
N THR A 99 -5.64 5.08 -0.58
CA THR A 99 -6.60 4.50 0.34
C THR A 99 -6.88 5.51 1.45
N ARG A 100 -7.94 5.29 2.21
CA ARG A 100 -8.23 6.14 3.36
C ARG A 100 -7.15 5.95 4.43
N ARG A 101 -6.75 7.04 5.07
CA ARG A 101 -5.77 6.99 6.16
C ARG A 101 -6.25 6.11 7.30
N ASP A 102 -7.57 6.06 7.54
CA ASP A 102 -8.17 5.18 8.56
C ASP A 102 -7.87 3.72 8.29
N ASN A 103 -7.97 3.30 7.01
CA ASN A 103 -7.66 1.93 6.63
C ASN A 103 -6.20 1.59 6.91
N LEU A 104 -5.32 2.50 6.54
CA LEU A 104 -3.88 2.31 6.73
C LEU A 104 -3.55 2.18 8.21
N SER A 105 -4.11 3.06 9.04
CA SER A 105 -3.92 3.02 10.50
C SER A 105 -4.42 1.73 11.09
N LYS A 106 -5.57 1.24 10.63
CA LYS A 106 -6.15 -0.02 11.09
C LYS A 106 -5.23 -1.20 10.76
N TRP A 107 -4.73 -1.26 9.54
CA TRP A 107 -3.85 -2.36 9.13
C TRP A 107 -2.54 -2.35 9.90
N ILE A 108 -1.96 -1.17 10.11
CA ILE A 108 -0.72 -1.02 10.89
C ILE A 108 -0.97 -1.47 12.34
N GLU A 109 -2.10 -1.07 12.91
CA GLU A 109 -2.47 -1.46 14.27
C GLU A 109 -2.63 -2.98 14.39
N GLN A 110 -3.27 -3.61 13.41
CA GLN A 110 -3.41 -5.07 13.40
C GLN A 110 -2.06 -5.77 13.41
N LEU A 111 -1.08 -5.25 12.67
CA LEU A 111 0.26 -5.82 12.65
C LEU A 111 1.02 -5.58 13.95
N ASN A 112 0.80 -4.46 14.60
CA ASN A 112 1.49 -4.09 15.83
C ASN A 112 0.93 -4.77 17.07
N GLN A 113 -0.33 -5.17 17.04
CA GLN A 113 -0.97 -5.87 18.15
C GLN A 113 -0.73 -7.38 18.13
N ALA A 114 -0.21 -7.83 17.00
CA ALA A 114 0.09 -9.24 16.83
C ALA A 114 1.32 -9.65 17.64
#